data_4ec077f01ce72ddc639b93a948f9e305
#
_entry.id   4ec077f01ce72ddc639b93a948f9e305
#
_cell.length_a   1.000
_cell.length_b   1.000
_cell.length_c   1.000
_cell.angle_alpha   90.00
_cell.angle_beta   90.00
_cell.angle_gamma   90.00
#
_symmetry.space_group_name_H-M   'P 1'
#
loop_
_entity.id
_entity.type
_entity.pdbx_description
1 polymer ?
#
loop_
_entity_poly.entity_id
_entity_poly.type
_entity_poly.pdbx_seq_one_letter_code
_entity_poly.pdbx_strand_id
1 'polypeptide(L)'
;MKAASPALVALLASNQYLYADLFTISLVGGGTLYYTNADGGLTFGGNYYACTSPRIQRSGAKTAIGVQVDTLTIQIFGGAGELIQGVPFPQFAVNGGFDGAEISVDRCYMNTFGDTSAGTLNVFFGDVTEVKPSRTAVELTVSSKLELLNISMPRNLISPGCIHNLFDAGCTLAKASFEASGTVAAGSSSSAIETTSLAQAAGYFTFGTITFTSGINAGVSATIKAHVLASGTATLTLMAPLQSPPAAGDT
;
A
#
# COMPACT_ATOMS: atom_id res chain seq x y z
N MET A 1 -19.71 -18.37 13.16
CA MET A 1 -20.95 -18.34 12.33
C MET A 1 -21.06 -16.91 11.81
N LYS A 2 -21.17 -16.72 10.48
CA LYS A 2 -21.33 -15.36 9.90
C LYS A 2 -22.75 -14.89 10.18
N ALA A 3 -22.91 -13.66 10.70
CA ALA A 3 -24.22 -13.06 10.94
C ALA A 3 -24.81 -12.63 9.59
N ALA A 4 -26.05 -13.03 9.33
CA ALA A 4 -26.81 -12.63 8.15
C ALA A 4 -28.12 -11.98 8.59
N SER A 5 -28.55 -10.93 7.87
CA SER A 5 -29.84 -10.29 8.13
C SER A 5 -31.00 -11.24 7.78
N PRO A 6 -32.16 -11.12 8.41
CA PRO A 6 -33.34 -11.92 8.03
C PRO A 6 -33.71 -11.74 6.55
N ALA A 7 -33.55 -10.53 6.00
CA ALA A 7 -33.79 -10.23 4.60
C ALA A 7 -32.84 -11.01 3.69
N LEU A 8 -31.56 -11.08 4.07
CA LEU A 8 -30.56 -11.83 3.32
C LEU A 8 -30.85 -13.34 3.36
N VAL A 9 -31.26 -13.88 4.52
CA VAL A 9 -31.62 -15.28 4.65
C VAL A 9 -32.81 -15.60 3.74
N ALA A 10 -33.84 -14.76 3.73
CA ALA A 10 -35.00 -14.93 2.86
C ALA A 10 -34.65 -14.87 1.38
N LEU A 11 -33.76 -13.92 0.99
CA LEU A 11 -33.28 -13.79 -0.39
C LEU A 11 -32.50 -15.04 -0.83
N LEU A 12 -31.61 -15.55 0.01
CA LEU A 12 -30.84 -16.75 -0.28
C LEU A 12 -31.75 -18.01 -0.39
N ALA A 13 -32.82 -18.09 0.41
CA ALA A 13 -33.78 -19.17 0.34
C ALA A 13 -34.60 -19.16 -0.96
N SER A 14 -34.76 -18.03 -1.64
CA SER A 14 -35.47 -17.94 -2.91
C SER A 14 -34.70 -18.56 -4.08
N ASN A 15 -33.38 -18.81 -3.96
CA ASN A 15 -32.45 -19.24 -5.01
C ASN A 15 -32.47 -18.34 -6.27
N GLN A 16 -33.01 -17.13 -6.16
CA GLN A 16 -33.04 -16.13 -7.25
C GLN A 16 -32.44 -14.84 -6.73
N TYR A 17 -31.15 -14.66 -6.99
CA TYR A 17 -30.40 -13.46 -6.55
C TYR A 17 -29.25 -13.16 -7.49
N LEU A 18 -28.92 -11.89 -7.56
CA LEU A 18 -27.66 -11.39 -8.10
C LEU A 18 -26.66 -11.22 -6.96
N TYR A 19 -25.38 -11.30 -7.26
CA TYR A 19 -24.34 -10.95 -6.29
C TYR A 19 -23.20 -10.19 -6.92
N ALA A 20 -22.56 -9.36 -6.12
CA ALA A 20 -21.33 -8.67 -6.46
C ALA A 20 -20.41 -8.62 -5.24
N ASP A 21 -19.12 -8.60 -5.47
CA ASP A 21 -18.14 -8.40 -4.40
C ASP A 21 -17.81 -6.91 -4.29
N LEU A 22 -17.86 -6.40 -3.06
CA LEU A 22 -17.51 -5.04 -2.67
C LEU A 22 -16.13 -5.07 -2.03
N PHE A 23 -15.20 -4.29 -2.53
CA PHE A 23 -13.83 -4.21 -2.03
C PHE A 23 -13.64 -2.88 -1.33
N THR A 24 -13.32 -2.92 -0.06
CA THR A 24 -12.94 -1.75 0.74
C THR A 24 -11.46 -1.86 1.04
N ILE A 25 -10.66 -0.93 0.57
CA ILE A 25 -9.21 -0.91 0.72
C ILE A 25 -8.84 0.31 1.55
N SER A 26 -8.42 0.10 2.79
CA SER A 26 -7.99 1.16 3.71
C SER A 26 -6.47 1.29 3.64
N LEU A 27 -5.99 2.42 3.15
CA LEU A 27 -4.57 2.68 2.96
C LEU A 27 -3.90 3.11 4.27
N VAL A 28 -2.67 2.67 4.51
CA VAL A 28 -1.88 3.05 5.70
C VAL A 28 -1.61 4.56 5.73
N GLY A 29 -1.37 5.16 4.56
CA GLY A 29 -1.18 6.61 4.41
C GLY A 29 -2.46 7.46 4.58
N GLY A 30 -3.58 6.82 4.89
CA GLY A 30 -4.90 7.45 4.99
C GLY A 30 -5.69 7.39 3.69
N GLY A 31 -7.02 7.47 3.83
CA GLY A 31 -7.97 7.32 2.73
C GLY A 31 -8.42 5.87 2.54
N THR A 32 -9.62 5.72 2.01
CA THR A 32 -10.24 4.43 1.73
C THR A 32 -10.74 4.40 0.29
N LEU A 33 -10.45 3.32 -0.42
CA LEU A 33 -10.85 3.11 -1.80
C LEU A 33 -12.00 2.08 -1.81
N TYR A 34 -13.01 2.34 -2.65
CA TYR A 34 -14.20 1.51 -2.76
C TYR A 34 -14.39 1.04 -4.20
N TYR A 35 -14.27 -0.26 -4.44
CA TYR A 35 -14.40 -0.86 -5.75
C TYR A 35 -15.37 -2.05 -5.74
N THR A 36 -15.95 -2.35 -6.89
CA THR A 36 -16.79 -3.54 -7.07
C THR A 36 -16.45 -4.24 -8.38
N ASN A 37 -16.67 -5.55 -8.43
CA ASN A 37 -16.56 -6.35 -9.64
C ASN A 37 -17.87 -6.42 -10.44
N ALA A 38 -18.90 -5.69 -10.03
CA ALA A 38 -20.16 -5.60 -10.76
C ALA A 38 -20.01 -4.85 -12.08
N ASP A 39 -20.95 -5.02 -13.00
CA ASP A 39 -20.97 -4.30 -14.29
C ASP A 39 -21.38 -2.83 -14.15
N GLY A 40 -21.93 -2.43 -13.01
CA GLY A 40 -22.28 -1.05 -12.65
C GLY A 40 -21.87 -0.71 -11.23
N GLY A 41 -21.70 0.58 -10.94
CA GLY A 41 -21.39 1.04 -9.59
C GLY A 41 -22.51 0.71 -8.59
N LEU A 42 -22.13 0.41 -7.36
CA LEU A 42 -23.04 0.06 -6.27
C LEU A 42 -22.86 1.01 -5.09
N THR A 43 -23.97 1.36 -4.42
CA THR A 43 -23.92 2.14 -3.18
C THR A 43 -24.30 1.24 -2.01
N PHE A 44 -23.43 1.11 -1.03
CA PHE A 44 -23.67 0.36 0.19
C PHE A 44 -23.08 1.07 1.41
N GLY A 45 -23.84 1.14 2.50
CA GLY A 45 -23.37 1.80 3.74
C GLY A 45 -23.02 3.29 3.59
N GLY A 46 -23.59 3.98 2.61
CA GLY A 46 -23.29 5.39 2.30
C GLY A 46 -22.05 5.58 1.41
N ASN A 47 -21.33 4.53 1.04
CA ASN A 47 -20.16 4.58 0.17
C ASN A 47 -20.50 4.12 -1.25
N TYR A 48 -19.93 4.80 -2.24
CA TYR A 48 -20.06 4.42 -3.65
C TYR A 48 -18.88 3.55 -4.07
N TYR A 49 -19.18 2.34 -4.54
CA TYR A 49 -18.21 1.36 -5.04
C TYR A 49 -18.12 1.47 -6.56
N ALA A 50 -16.98 1.93 -7.05
CA ALA A 50 -16.73 2.08 -8.48
C ALA A 50 -16.47 0.74 -9.17
N CYS A 51 -16.93 0.59 -10.43
CA CYS A 51 -16.84 -0.66 -11.19
C CYS A 51 -15.89 -0.61 -12.40
N THR A 52 -15.58 0.58 -12.88
CA THR A 52 -14.91 0.74 -14.18
C THR A 52 -13.50 1.28 -14.11
N SER A 53 -13.17 2.09 -13.10
CA SER A 53 -11.90 2.80 -13.08
C SER A 53 -11.38 2.93 -11.63
N PRO A 54 -10.44 2.09 -11.25
CA PRO A 54 -9.91 0.89 -11.90
C PRO A 54 -10.87 -0.32 -11.82
N ARG A 55 -10.70 -1.30 -12.71
CA ARG A 55 -11.44 -2.56 -12.66
C ARG A 55 -10.76 -3.53 -11.71
N ILE A 56 -11.55 -4.22 -10.87
CA ILE A 56 -11.04 -5.12 -9.85
C ILE A 56 -11.58 -6.54 -10.03
N GLN A 57 -10.71 -7.53 -9.81
CA GLN A 57 -11.06 -8.95 -9.80
C GLN A 57 -10.33 -9.65 -8.66
N ARG A 58 -10.85 -10.76 -8.19
CA ARG A 58 -10.20 -11.59 -7.20
C ARG A 58 -10.20 -13.07 -7.58
N SER A 59 -9.26 -13.81 -7.00
CA SER A 59 -9.27 -15.27 -7.00
C SER A 59 -10.36 -15.82 -6.07
N GLY A 60 -10.54 -17.13 -6.07
CA GLY A 60 -11.29 -17.81 -5.01
C GLY A 60 -10.62 -17.60 -3.66
N ALA A 61 -11.39 -17.26 -2.62
CA ALA A 61 -10.86 -17.23 -1.26
C ALA A 61 -10.56 -18.67 -0.83
N LYS A 62 -9.31 -18.91 -0.44
CA LYS A 62 -8.88 -20.20 0.13
C LYS A 62 -8.98 -20.11 1.64
N THR A 63 -9.88 -20.86 2.22
CA THR A 63 -10.08 -20.91 3.68
C THR A 63 -9.81 -22.34 4.15
N ALA A 64 -8.91 -22.50 5.11
CA ALA A 64 -8.57 -23.77 5.71
C ALA A 64 -8.98 -23.79 7.19
N ILE A 65 -9.40 -24.95 7.68
CA ILE A 65 -9.61 -25.15 9.11
C ILE A 65 -8.26 -25.46 9.75
N GLY A 66 -7.82 -24.64 10.72
CA GLY A 66 -6.55 -24.84 11.43
C GLY A 66 -5.76 -23.55 11.57
N VAL A 67 -4.44 -23.69 11.73
CA VAL A 67 -3.49 -22.57 11.94
C VAL A 67 -2.92 -22.06 10.62
N GLN A 68 -3.42 -22.54 9.49
CA GLN A 68 -2.96 -22.10 8.18
C GLN A 68 -3.50 -20.70 7.88
N VAL A 69 -2.64 -19.84 7.37
CA VAL A 69 -3.00 -18.49 6.96
C VAL A 69 -3.84 -18.56 5.68
N ASP A 70 -5.06 -18.02 5.76
CA ASP A 70 -5.90 -17.88 4.58
C ASP A 70 -5.38 -16.75 3.70
N THR A 71 -5.37 -16.96 2.38
CA THR A 71 -4.89 -15.98 1.41
C THR A 71 -5.89 -15.72 0.31
N LEU A 72 -5.88 -14.50 -0.20
CA LEU A 72 -6.69 -14.05 -1.33
C LEU A 72 -5.82 -13.23 -2.28
N THR A 73 -5.90 -13.52 -3.58
CA THR A 73 -5.26 -12.69 -4.59
C THR A 73 -6.28 -11.77 -5.23
N ILE A 74 -5.96 -10.48 -5.31
CA ILE A 74 -6.77 -9.43 -5.94
C ILE A 74 -5.96 -8.83 -7.07
N GLN A 75 -6.59 -8.67 -8.24
CA GLN A 75 -6.01 -7.99 -9.39
C GLN A 75 -6.79 -6.72 -9.67
N ILE A 76 -6.07 -5.61 -9.73
CA ILE A 76 -6.62 -4.28 -10.01
C ILE A 76 -6.06 -3.83 -11.36
N PHE A 77 -6.94 -3.58 -12.33
CA PHE A 77 -6.58 -3.16 -13.68
C PHE A 77 -6.81 -1.66 -13.79
N GLY A 78 -5.73 -0.90 -13.70
CA GLY A 78 -5.75 0.56 -13.79
C GLY A 78 -4.73 1.07 -14.79
N GLY A 79 -5.11 2.06 -15.56
CA GLY A 79 -4.24 2.72 -16.55
C GLY A 79 -3.46 3.88 -15.95
N ALA A 80 -2.48 4.39 -16.73
CA ALA A 80 -1.70 5.57 -16.34
C ALA A 80 -2.53 6.86 -16.19
N GLY A 81 -3.74 6.89 -16.77
CA GLY A 81 -4.67 8.02 -16.62
C GLY A 81 -5.49 8.01 -15.33
N GLU A 82 -5.45 6.92 -14.57
CA GLU A 82 -6.15 6.81 -13.29
C GLU A 82 -5.25 7.29 -12.16
N LEU A 83 -5.80 8.16 -11.33
CA LEU A 83 -5.08 8.76 -10.20
C LEU A 83 -5.61 8.23 -8.87
N ILE A 84 -4.71 7.81 -8.00
CA ILE A 84 -4.99 7.56 -6.58
C ILE A 84 -4.24 8.63 -5.78
N GLN A 85 -4.97 9.44 -5.01
CA GLN A 85 -4.42 10.56 -4.24
C GLN A 85 -3.54 11.51 -5.10
N GLY A 86 -3.93 11.72 -6.37
CA GLY A 86 -3.20 12.59 -7.28
C GLY A 86 -1.97 11.94 -7.96
N VAL A 87 -1.65 10.69 -7.65
CA VAL A 87 -0.54 9.93 -8.23
C VAL A 87 -1.09 8.93 -9.26
N PRO A 88 -0.47 8.78 -10.45
CA PRO A 88 -0.86 7.76 -11.42
C PRO A 88 -0.87 6.35 -10.79
N PHE A 89 -1.91 5.56 -11.10
CA PHE A 89 -2.15 4.25 -10.48
C PHE A 89 -0.91 3.32 -10.49
N PRO A 90 -0.18 3.12 -11.61
CA PRO A 90 1.01 2.27 -11.60
C PRO A 90 2.13 2.84 -10.71
N GLN A 91 2.31 4.16 -10.72
CA GLN A 91 3.29 4.86 -9.89
C GLN A 91 2.95 4.72 -8.40
N PHE A 92 1.67 4.87 -8.03
CA PHE A 92 1.19 4.70 -6.65
C PHE A 92 1.51 3.29 -6.13
N ALA A 93 1.29 2.25 -6.95
CA ALA A 93 1.58 0.87 -6.58
C ALA A 93 3.09 0.61 -6.41
N VAL A 94 3.93 1.14 -7.33
CA VAL A 94 5.39 0.99 -7.25
C VAL A 94 5.97 1.76 -6.06
N ASN A 95 5.37 2.89 -5.70
CA ASN A 95 5.78 3.70 -4.55
C ASN A 95 5.34 3.10 -3.20
N GLY A 96 4.75 1.89 -3.20
CA GLY A 96 4.33 1.22 -1.97
C GLY A 96 3.00 1.71 -1.39
N GLY A 97 2.18 2.40 -2.20
CA GLY A 97 0.91 2.96 -1.72
C GLY A 97 -0.11 1.94 -1.22
N PHE A 98 0.04 0.66 -1.61
CA PHE A 98 -0.78 -0.45 -1.12
C PHE A 98 -0.10 -1.27 -0.02
N ASP A 99 1.14 -0.94 0.37
CA ASP A 99 1.88 -1.73 1.35
C ASP A 99 1.18 -1.68 2.71
N GLY A 100 0.88 -2.85 3.26
CA GLY A 100 0.19 -3.01 4.55
C GLY A 100 -1.26 -2.49 4.56
N ALA A 101 -1.86 -2.19 3.40
CA ALA A 101 -3.25 -1.77 3.33
C ALA A 101 -4.18 -2.88 3.84
N GLU A 102 -5.22 -2.50 4.58
CA GLU A 102 -6.25 -3.43 5.05
C GLU A 102 -7.34 -3.57 4.01
N ILE A 103 -7.72 -4.81 3.68
CA ILE A 103 -8.74 -5.09 2.67
C ILE A 103 -9.88 -5.91 3.29
N SER A 104 -11.11 -5.40 3.14
CA SER A 104 -12.35 -6.14 3.34
C SER A 104 -13.00 -6.46 2.01
N VAL A 105 -13.38 -7.71 1.82
CA VAL A 105 -14.17 -8.17 0.67
C VAL A 105 -15.52 -8.66 1.18
N ASP A 106 -16.56 -7.92 0.84
CA ASP A 106 -17.91 -8.20 1.25
C ASP A 106 -18.76 -8.58 0.04
N ARG A 107 -19.43 -9.71 0.07
CA ARG A 107 -20.35 -10.11 -0.98
C ARG A 107 -21.74 -9.54 -0.71
N CYS A 108 -22.17 -8.67 -1.60
CA CYS A 108 -23.52 -8.10 -1.61
C CYS A 108 -24.45 -9.00 -2.43
N TYR A 109 -25.61 -9.31 -1.88
CA TYR A 109 -26.67 -10.07 -2.56
C TYR A 109 -27.84 -9.15 -2.84
N MET A 110 -28.38 -9.24 -4.04
CA MET A 110 -29.40 -8.34 -4.55
C MET A 110 -30.53 -9.11 -5.23
N ASN A 111 -31.76 -8.66 -5.08
CA ASN A 111 -32.89 -9.17 -5.86
C ASN A 111 -32.89 -8.53 -7.27
N THR A 112 -32.69 -7.23 -7.33
CA THR A 112 -32.50 -6.47 -8.57
C THR A 112 -31.19 -5.71 -8.50
N PHE A 113 -30.55 -5.48 -9.63
CA PHE A 113 -29.28 -4.77 -9.66
C PHE A 113 -29.38 -3.38 -9.01
N GLY A 114 -28.49 -3.09 -8.07
CA GLY A 114 -28.45 -1.83 -7.33
C GLY A 114 -29.24 -1.85 -6.00
N ASP A 115 -30.08 -2.85 -5.74
CA ASP A 115 -30.77 -2.99 -4.45
C ASP A 115 -29.87 -3.71 -3.43
N THR A 116 -29.15 -2.94 -2.64
CA THR A 116 -28.24 -3.45 -1.60
C THR A 116 -28.89 -3.63 -0.23
N SER A 117 -30.22 -3.51 -0.13
CA SER A 117 -30.98 -3.53 1.13
C SER A 117 -30.93 -4.86 1.90
N ALA A 118 -30.74 -5.99 1.19
CA ALA A 118 -30.58 -7.30 1.81
C ALA A 118 -29.30 -7.41 2.67
N GLY A 119 -28.28 -6.61 2.35
CA GLY A 119 -27.01 -6.58 3.07
C GLY A 119 -25.92 -7.42 2.42
N THR A 120 -24.82 -7.58 3.16
CA THR A 120 -23.60 -8.24 2.69
C THR A 120 -23.18 -9.39 3.62
N LEU A 121 -22.37 -10.29 3.08
CA LEU A 121 -21.60 -11.27 3.85
C LEU A 121 -20.12 -11.03 3.63
N ASN A 122 -19.36 -10.85 4.70
CA ASN A 122 -17.90 -10.76 4.59
C ASN A 122 -17.34 -12.08 4.07
N VAL A 123 -16.61 -12.01 2.96
CA VAL A 123 -15.95 -13.16 2.32
C VAL A 123 -14.53 -13.30 2.85
N PHE A 124 -13.81 -12.19 2.93
CA PHE A 124 -12.41 -12.16 3.33
C PHE A 124 -12.07 -10.83 4.00
N PHE A 125 -11.16 -10.89 4.97
CA PHE A 125 -10.62 -9.72 5.65
C PHE A 125 -9.15 -9.97 6.00
N GLY A 126 -8.27 -9.05 5.65
CA GLY A 126 -6.84 -9.20 5.90
C GLY A 126 -6.03 -8.01 5.45
N ASP A 127 -4.71 -8.17 5.56
CA ASP A 127 -3.73 -7.16 5.19
C ASP A 127 -3.01 -7.55 3.90
N VAL A 128 -2.62 -6.55 3.10
CA VAL A 128 -1.79 -6.75 1.91
C VAL A 128 -0.38 -7.12 2.38
N THR A 129 0.06 -8.31 1.99
CA THR A 129 1.39 -8.84 2.32
C THR A 129 2.37 -8.80 1.16
N GLU A 130 1.86 -8.79 -0.07
CA GLU A 130 2.70 -8.71 -1.26
C GLU A 130 2.01 -7.86 -2.33
N VAL A 131 2.76 -6.96 -2.96
CA VAL A 131 2.30 -6.13 -4.08
C VAL A 131 3.18 -6.44 -5.30
N LYS A 132 2.55 -6.86 -6.39
CA LYS A 132 3.22 -7.13 -7.67
C LYS A 132 2.70 -6.16 -8.73
N PRO A 133 3.32 -5.00 -8.88
CA PRO A 133 2.94 -4.05 -9.92
C PRO A 133 3.39 -4.54 -11.29
N SER A 134 2.51 -4.39 -12.28
CA SER A 134 2.82 -4.57 -13.69
C SER A 134 2.41 -3.32 -14.47
N ARG A 135 2.63 -3.31 -15.78
CA ARG A 135 2.34 -2.13 -16.61
C ARG A 135 0.85 -1.76 -16.66
N THR A 136 -0.04 -2.72 -16.56
CA THR A 136 -1.49 -2.55 -16.74
C THR A 136 -2.33 -3.06 -15.58
N ALA A 137 -1.71 -3.72 -14.61
CA ALA A 137 -2.40 -4.31 -13.48
C ALA A 137 -1.49 -4.33 -12.24
N VAL A 138 -2.10 -4.34 -11.09
CA VAL A 138 -1.43 -4.59 -9.82
C VAL A 138 -2.06 -5.82 -9.20
N GLU A 139 -1.23 -6.81 -8.86
CA GLU A 139 -1.65 -7.98 -8.13
C GLU A 139 -1.32 -7.78 -6.65
N LEU A 140 -2.33 -7.90 -5.80
CA LEU A 140 -2.23 -7.82 -4.36
C LEU A 140 -2.45 -9.21 -3.76
N THR A 141 -1.51 -9.69 -2.97
CA THR A 141 -1.72 -10.87 -2.11
C THR A 141 -2.16 -10.38 -0.75
N VAL A 142 -3.33 -10.80 -0.31
CA VAL A 142 -3.93 -10.43 0.97
C VAL A 142 -3.91 -11.64 1.87
N SER A 143 -3.34 -11.52 3.06
CA SER A 143 -3.29 -12.58 4.07
C SER A 143 -4.24 -12.25 5.23
N SER A 144 -4.86 -13.28 5.80
CA SER A 144 -5.71 -13.09 6.98
C SER A 144 -4.90 -12.64 8.19
N LYS A 145 -5.55 -12.04 9.18
CA LYS A 145 -4.89 -11.60 10.44
C LYS A 145 -4.20 -12.74 11.21
N LEU A 146 -4.42 -14.01 10.84
CA LEU A 146 -3.67 -15.14 11.38
C LEU A 146 -2.18 -15.08 11.06
N GLU A 147 -1.76 -14.36 10.02
CA GLU A 147 -0.36 -14.08 9.71
C GLU A 147 0.38 -13.48 10.91
N LEU A 148 -0.30 -12.66 11.72
CA LEU A 148 0.27 -12.05 12.92
C LEU A 148 0.65 -13.08 14.00
N LEU A 149 0.13 -14.31 13.93
CA LEU A 149 0.49 -15.40 14.84
C LEU A 149 1.71 -16.19 14.33
N ASN A 150 2.13 -15.98 13.08
CA ASN A 150 3.30 -16.63 12.48
C ASN A 150 4.59 -15.95 12.92
N ILE A 151 4.78 -15.81 14.22
CA ILE A 151 5.95 -15.18 14.84
C ILE A 151 6.80 -16.26 15.49
N SER A 152 8.11 -16.25 15.18
CA SER A 152 9.06 -17.13 15.87
C SER A 152 9.11 -16.83 17.36
N MET A 153 9.03 -17.88 18.19
CA MET A 153 9.14 -17.78 19.65
C MET A 153 10.41 -18.51 20.12
N PRO A 154 11.28 -17.91 20.95
CA PRO A 154 11.18 -16.54 21.50
C PRO A 154 11.42 -15.46 20.45
N ARG A 155 10.72 -14.34 20.57
CA ARG A 155 10.81 -13.20 19.64
C ARG A 155 12.21 -12.57 19.64
N ASN A 156 12.82 -12.49 20.82
CA ASN A 156 14.15 -11.93 20.98
C ASN A 156 15.15 -13.07 21.16
N LEU A 157 16.04 -13.24 20.18
CA LEU A 157 17.19 -14.15 20.27
C LEU A 157 18.37 -13.37 20.84
N ILE A 158 19.07 -13.97 21.81
CA ILE A 158 20.31 -13.40 22.31
C ILE A 158 21.38 -13.56 21.24
N SER A 159 21.88 -12.45 20.72
CA SER A 159 22.94 -12.40 19.72
C SER A 159 23.99 -11.36 20.13
N PRO A 160 25.23 -11.45 19.63
CA PRO A 160 26.26 -10.45 19.92
C PRO A 160 25.98 -9.10 19.24
N GLY A 161 25.05 -9.03 18.30
CA GLY A 161 24.63 -7.81 17.62
C GLY A 161 23.47 -7.10 18.32
N CYS A 162 23.23 -5.84 17.97
CA CYS A 162 22.06 -5.10 18.43
C CYS A 162 20.79 -5.71 17.82
N ILE A 163 19.78 -5.95 18.67
CA ILE A 163 18.47 -6.50 18.26
C ILE A 163 17.45 -5.42 17.87
N HIS A 164 17.81 -4.16 18.04
CA HIS A 164 16.95 -3.02 17.75
C HIS A 164 17.19 -2.47 16.36
N ASN A 165 16.13 -1.99 15.72
CA ASN A 165 16.24 -1.17 14.54
C ASN A 165 16.72 0.23 14.93
N LEU A 166 17.42 0.88 14.01
CA LEU A 166 17.88 2.24 14.24
C LEU A 166 16.67 3.16 14.45
N PHE A 167 16.72 3.96 15.53
CA PHE A 167 15.68 4.91 15.96
C PHE A 167 14.38 4.30 16.48
N ASP A 168 14.30 2.99 16.73
CA ASP A 168 13.16 2.41 17.45
C ASP A 168 13.18 2.76 18.94
N ALA A 169 12.10 2.42 19.65
CA ALA A 169 11.97 2.71 21.09
C ALA A 169 13.08 2.11 21.95
N GLY A 170 13.70 1.01 21.53
CA GLY A 170 14.81 0.36 22.24
C GLY A 170 16.18 0.88 21.85
N CYS A 171 16.32 1.54 20.70
CA CYS A 171 17.56 2.12 20.21
C CYS A 171 18.02 3.35 20.99
N THR A 172 17.09 4.08 21.62
CA THR A 172 17.34 5.30 22.42
C THR A 172 17.96 6.50 21.67
N LEU A 173 18.33 6.36 20.41
CA LEU A 173 18.82 7.46 19.58
C LEU A 173 17.66 8.28 19.04
N ALA A 174 17.74 9.61 19.16
CA ALA A 174 16.75 10.52 18.58
C ALA A 174 17.03 10.74 17.09
N LYS A 175 16.11 10.33 16.21
CA LYS A 175 16.21 10.47 14.75
C LYS A 175 16.50 11.92 14.33
N ALA A 176 15.85 12.88 14.96
CA ALA A 176 16.02 14.31 14.67
C ALA A 176 17.45 14.84 14.79
N SER A 177 18.32 14.15 15.56
CA SER A 177 19.73 14.52 15.70
C SER A 177 20.60 14.10 14.50
N PHE A 178 20.07 13.22 13.65
CA PHE A 178 20.80 12.63 12.51
C PHE A 178 20.16 12.93 11.14
N GLU A 179 19.06 13.65 11.14
CA GLU A 179 18.39 14.05 9.89
C GLU A 179 18.71 15.51 9.53
N ALA A 180 18.69 15.77 8.25
CA ALA A 180 18.81 17.11 7.69
C ALA A 180 17.83 17.26 6.52
N SER A 181 17.28 18.47 6.38
CA SER A 181 16.37 18.79 5.29
C SER A 181 17.13 19.57 4.20
N GLY A 182 16.71 19.39 2.95
CA GLY A 182 17.30 20.09 1.82
C GLY A 182 16.33 20.19 0.65
N THR A 183 16.74 20.94 -0.36
CA THR A 183 16.02 21.07 -1.62
C THR A 183 16.82 20.45 -2.75
N VAL A 184 16.13 19.81 -3.67
CA VAL A 184 16.71 19.22 -4.87
C VAL A 184 17.26 20.32 -5.78
N ALA A 185 18.51 20.19 -6.19
CA ALA A 185 19.15 21.11 -7.13
C ALA A 185 18.91 20.70 -8.59
N ALA A 186 19.10 21.64 -9.51
CA ALA A 186 19.13 21.36 -10.94
C ALA A 186 20.31 20.43 -11.26
N GLY A 187 20.09 19.43 -12.14
CA GLY A 187 21.10 18.41 -12.45
C GLY A 187 20.81 17.06 -11.78
N SER A 188 19.86 17.01 -10.82
CA SER A 188 19.42 15.77 -10.23
C SER A 188 18.77 14.84 -11.26
N SER A 189 18.97 13.54 -11.06
CA SER A 189 18.40 12.46 -11.88
C SER A 189 17.62 11.49 -11.01
N SER A 190 17.01 10.47 -11.62
CA SER A 190 16.34 9.40 -10.88
C SER A 190 17.28 8.58 -9.98
N SER A 191 18.59 8.58 -10.25
CA SER A 191 19.58 7.78 -9.50
C SER A 191 20.55 8.60 -8.66
N ALA A 192 20.64 9.91 -8.87
CA ALA A 192 21.55 10.81 -8.17
C ALA A 192 20.87 12.15 -7.87
N ILE A 193 20.77 12.48 -6.61
CA ILE A 193 20.13 13.71 -6.13
C ILE A 193 21.22 14.70 -5.73
N GLU A 194 21.19 15.86 -6.34
CA GLU A 194 22.08 16.96 -6.01
C GLU A 194 21.38 17.98 -5.13
N THR A 195 22.10 18.51 -4.14
CA THR A 195 21.61 19.56 -3.26
C THR A 195 22.75 20.43 -2.74
N THR A 196 22.49 21.71 -2.60
CA THR A 196 23.42 22.67 -1.97
C THR A 196 23.05 22.95 -0.51
N SER A 197 21.95 22.38 -0.02
CA SER A 197 21.45 22.62 1.33
C SER A 197 22.13 21.77 2.41
N LEU A 198 22.87 20.72 2.02
CA LEU A 198 23.53 19.80 2.93
C LEU A 198 25.02 20.13 3.03
N ALA A 199 25.51 20.36 4.25
CA ALA A 199 26.90 20.71 4.54
C ALA A 199 27.68 19.63 5.27
N GLN A 200 27.07 18.46 5.50
CA GLN A 200 27.69 17.35 6.22
C GLN A 200 28.85 16.76 5.42
N ALA A 201 29.85 16.26 6.12
CA ALA A 201 31.03 15.64 5.51
C ALA A 201 30.66 14.51 4.55
N ALA A 202 31.44 14.30 3.51
CA ALA A 202 31.26 13.19 2.58
C ALA A 202 31.15 11.86 3.33
N GLY A 203 30.23 11.01 2.92
CA GLY A 203 29.93 9.74 3.55
C GLY A 203 28.91 9.79 4.69
N TYR A 204 28.58 10.96 5.25
CA TYR A 204 27.68 11.07 6.41
C TYR A 204 26.32 10.39 6.20
N PHE A 205 25.70 10.56 5.03
CA PHE A 205 24.40 9.97 4.72
C PHE A 205 24.50 8.63 3.96
N THR A 206 25.68 8.03 3.83
CA THR A 206 25.84 6.72 3.18
C THR A 206 25.09 5.65 3.98
N PHE A 207 24.28 4.84 3.27
CA PHE A 207 23.33 3.88 3.81
C PHE A 207 22.19 4.49 4.65
N GLY A 208 22.04 5.80 4.65
CA GLY A 208 20.86 6.48 5.17
C GLY A 208 19.68 6.40 4.22
N THR A 209 18.57 6.98 4.64
CA THR A 209 17.33 7.05 3.85
C THR A 209 17.02 8.50 3.51
N ILE A 210 16.70 8.78 2.25
CA ILE A 210 16.11 10.03 1.80
C ILE A 210 14.61 9.83 1.65
N THR A 211 13.81 10.81 2.10
CA THR A 211 12.35 10.80 1.92
C THR A 211 11.95 12.12 1.28
N PHE A 212 11.21 12.04 0.18
CA PHE A 212 10.70 13.23 -0.51
C PHE A 212 9.38 13.66 0.13
N THR A 213 9.27 14.94 0.45
CA THR A 213 8.08 15.52 1.08
C THR A 213 7.23 16.32 0.10
N SER A 214 7.76 16.62 -1.10
CA SER A 214 7.05 17.35 -2.15
C SER A 214 7.35 16.79 -3.55
N GLY A 215 6.68 17.31 -4.57
CA GLY A 215 6.85 16.92 -5.97
C GLY A 215 6.21 15.58 -6.31
N ILE A 216 6.55 15.05 -7.48
CA ILE A 216 6.01 13.79 -8.01
C ILE A 216 6.41 12.57 -7.17
N ASN A 217 7.49 12.68 -6.40
CA ASN A 217 7.99 11.63 -5.51
C ASN A 217 7.58 11.83 -4.05
N ALA A 218 6.62 12.72 -3.75
CA ALA A 218 6.18 12.95 -2.38
C ALA A 218 5.78 11.64 -1.67
N GLY A 219 6.30 11.41 -0.45
CA GLY A 219 6.11 10.18 0.31
C GLY A 219 7.03 9.02 -0.05
N VAL A 220 7.79 9.11 -1.14
CA VAL A 220 8.75 8.07 -1.54
C VAL A 220 10.01 8.15 -0.68
N SER A 221 10.44 7.00 -0.18
CA SER A 221 11.70 6.84 0.55
C SER A 221 12.67 5.97 -0.25
N ALA A 222 13.93 6.37 -0.32
CA ALA A 222 14.97 5.62 -1.01
C ALA A 222 16.25 5.53 -0.17
N THR A 223 16.97 4.41 -0.28
CA THR A 223 18.25 4.22 0.41
C THR A 223 19.38 4.89 -0.36
N ILE A 224 20.21 5.64 0.34
CA ILE A 224 21.39 6.31 -0.20
C ILE A 224 22.54 5.32 -0.27
N LYS A 225 23.06 5.07 -1.46
CA LYS A 225 24.24 4.22 -1.68
C LYS A 225 25.54 4.93 -1.33
N ALA A 226 25.66 6.18 -1.71
CA ALA A 226 26.86 6.99 -1.48
C ALA A 226 26.49 8.47 -1.30
N HIS A 227 27.24 9.15 -0.45
CA HIS A 227 27.16 10.61 -0.25
C HIS A 227 28.53 11.22 -0.55
N VAL A 228 28.57 12.14 -1.49
CA VAL A 228 29.77 12.89 -1.87
C VAL A 228 29.48 14.38 -1.70
N LEU A 229 30.39 15.11 -1.07
CA LEU A 229 30.35 16.57 -0.99
C LEU A 229 31.52 17.13 -1.80
N ALA A 230 31.23 17.85 -2.85
CA ALA A 230 32.23 18.48 -3.72
C ALA A 230 31.82 19.92 -4.04
N SER A 231 32.71 20.86 -3.82
CA SER A 231 32.51 22.30 -4.15
C SER A 231 31.19 22.88 -3.57
N GLY A 232 30.77 22.41 -2.38
CA GLY A 232 29.56 22.89 -1.74
C GLY A 232 28.25 22.23 -2.23
N THR A 233 28.35 21.28 -3.17
CA THR A 233 27.22 20.49 -3.64
C THR A 233 27.33 19.07 -3.08
N ALA A 234 26.30 18.63 -2.38
CA ALA A 234 26.17 17.25 -1.94
C ALA A 234 25.47 16.44 -3.02
N THR A 235 26.06 15.31 -3.42
CA THR A 235 25.47 14.35 -4.35
C THR A 235 25.14 13.07 -3.59
N LEU A 236 23.85 12.72 -3.56
CA LEU A 236 23.32 11.50 -2.95
C LEU A 236 23.00 10.50 -4.06
N THR A 237 23.83 9.47 -4.21
CA THR A 237 23.57 8.38 -5.16
C THR A 237 22.63 7.39 -4.50
N LEU A 238 21.53 7.03 -5.15
CA LEU A 238 20.53 6.11 -4.63
C LEU A 238 20.93 4.64 -4.91
N MET A 239 20.47 3.73 -4.04
CA MET A 239 20.65 2.30 -4.20
C MET A 239 19.82 1.76 -5.37
N ALA A 240 18.60 2.25 -5.51
CA ALA A 240 17.70 1.98 -6.62
C ALA A 240 17.22 3.30 -7.23
N PRO A 241 17.06 3.40 -8.54
CA PRO A 241 16.58 4.62 -9.17
C PRO A 241 15.10 4.87 -8.82
N LEU A 242 14.73 6.14 -8.69
CA LEU A 242 13.33 6.57 -8.59
C LEU A 242 12.61 6.31 -9.91
N GLN A 243 11.30 6.12 -9.85
CA GLN A 243 10.47 5.96 -11.04
C GLN A 243 10.43 7.22 -11.91
N SER A 244 10.48 8.38 -11.26
CA SER A 244 10.51 9.68 -11.94
C SER A 244 11.64 10.53 -11.38
N PRO A 245 12.37 11.30 -12.21
CA PRO A 245 13.36 12.22 -11.70
C PRO A 245 12.67 13.32 -10.89
N PRO A 246 13.23 13.71 -9.73
CA PRO A 246 12.69 14.82 -8.96
C PRO A 246 12.96 16.15 -9.67
N ALA A 247 12.09 17.12 -9.47
CA ALA A 247 12.25 18.46 -10.01
C ALA A 247 13.13 19.32 -9.09
N ALA A 248 13.82 20.30 -9.67
CA ALA A 248 14.55 21.29 -8.88
C ALA A 248 13.57 22.07 -7.99
N GLY A 249 13.89 22.18 -6.69
CA GLY A 249 13.03 22.79 -5.67
C GLY A 249 12.17 21.81 -4.89
N ASP A 250 12.07 20.54 -5.28
CA ASP A 250 11.43 19.50 -4.46
C ASP A 250 12.19 19.34 -3.12
N THR A 251 11.48 18.96 -2.07
CA THR A 251 12.01 18.80 -0.71
C THR A 251 11.84 17.37 -0.20
#